data_0946e12436df4b2fe04a5ff3d2fd5c20
#
_entry.id   0946e12436df4b2fe04a5ff3d2fd5c20
#
_cell.length_a   1.000
_cell.length_b   1.000
_cell.length_c   1.000
_cell.angle_alpha   90.00
_cell.angle_beta   90.00
_cell.angle_gamma   90.00
#
_symmetry.space_group_name_H-M   'P 1'
#
loop_
_entity.id
_entity.type
_entity.pdbx_description
1 polymer ?
#
loop_
_entity_poly.entity_id
_entity_poly.type
_entity_poly.pdbx_seq_one_letter_code
_entity_poly.pdbx_strand_id
1 'polypeptide(L)'
;LLRRAIGADGRSRGFINGTPVPVSQLRELGQHLIQIHGQHAHQLLLKPDHQKQLLDAYANQSSLLAEMKAAYQIWHQSCRDLALHQQQSLERTARQELLQYQLKELNSFSPQAGEYEQIDIEYKRLANSGQLLSLSQQTLQLLSDDEQNNILSQLYAAKHQLTELASMDEQFNNLLNMLEEASIQISEASDELRHYAEQLDMDPNRLYELEKRLSRQLNLARKHHVAPEELPQFHQQLLDEQELLSQQENDHEQLSNAVNTHYQQALAIAKRLHQERQYYANELAALITESMHELSMPHGKFAIETIFEPEHLSAEGATRIEFCVTTNPGQPLQALVKVASGGELSRIALAIQVITARKMDTPALIFDEVDVGISGPTAAIVGRLL
;
A
#
# COMPACT_ATOMS: atom_id res chain seq x y z
N LEU A 1 -8.42 -37.38 35.03
CA LEU A 1 -8.84 -36.70 36.26
C LEU A 1 -8.65 -35.19 36.10
N LEU A 2 -9.71 -34.40 36.29
CA LEU A 2 -9.64 -32.93 36.36
C LEU A 2 -9.66 -32.51 37.82
N ARG A 3 -8.73 -31.63 38.22
CA ARG A 3 -8.67 -31.12 39.58
C ARG A 3 -8.38 -29.63 39.59
N ARG A 4 -9.14 -28.90 40.42
CA ARG A 4 -8.87 -27.51 40.74
C ARG A 4 -8.57 -27.39 42.23
N ALA A 5 -7.48 -26.76 42.59
CA ALA A 5 -7.13 -26.43 43.97
C ALA A 5 -7.18 -24.93 44.17
N ILE A 6 -7.92 -24.48 45.20
CA ILE A 6 -8.04 -23.07 45.57
C ILE A 6 -7.37 -22.94 46.92
N GLY A 7 -6.32 -22.14 47.00
CA GLY A 7 -5.61 -21.87 48.29
C GLY A 7 -6.39 -20.88 49.15
N ALA A 8 -6.06 -20.83 50.43
CA ALA A 8 -6.65 -19.85 51.38
C ALA A 8 -6.32 -18.39 50.97
N ASP A 9 -5.35 -18.17 50.15
CA ASP A 9 -4.92 -16.90 49.54
C ASP A 9 -5.75 -16.51 48.30
N GLY A 10 -6.79 -17.31 47.97
CA GLY A 10 -7.63 -17.10 46.79
C GLY A 10 -7.01 -17.54 45.45
N ARG A 11 -5.73 -17.98 45.40
CA ARG A 11 -5.06 -18.45 44.18
C ARG A 11 -5.60 -19.80 43.76
N SER A 12 -5.89 -19.90 42.46
CA SER A 12 -6.43 -21.11 41.82
C SER A 12 -5.41 -21.80 40.94
N ARG A 13 -5.26 -23.12 41.07
CA ARG A 13 -4.41 -23.97 40.25
C ARG A 13 -5.23 -25.09 39.61
N GLY A 14 -5.10 -25.25 38.29
CA GLY A 14 -5.75 -26.33 37.53
C GLY A 14 -4.78 -27.49 37.29
N PHE A 15 -5.33 -28.72 37.24
CA PHE A 15 -4.58 -29.93 36.93
C PHE A 15 -5.38 -30.83 36.01
N ILE A 16 -4.74 -31.37 34.96
CA ILE A 16 -5.28 -32.41 34.09
C ILE A 16 -4.39 -33.64 34.20
N ASN A 17 -4.93 -34.76 34.68
CA ASN A 17 -4.18 -36.00 34.95
C ASN A 17 -2.92 -35.80 35.78
N GLY A 18 -2.97 -34.86 36.74
CA GLY A 18 -1.85 -34.52 37.62
C GLY A 18 -0.87 -33.45 37.08
N THR A 19 -0.94 -33.12 35.81
CA THR A 19 -0.12 -32.07 35.20
C THR A 19 -0.76 -30.69 35.44
N PRO A 20 0.01 -29.70 35.95
CA PRO A 20 -0.51 -28.36 36.16
C PRO A 20 -0.80 -27.68 34.82
N VAL A 21 -1.98 -27.07 34.71
CA VAL A 21 -2.43 -26.35 33.50
C VAL A 21 -3.06 -25.01 33.87
N PRO A 22 -3.11 -24.05 32.95
CA PRO A 22 -3.91 -22.83 33.12
C PRO A 22 -5.39 -23.16 33.39
N VAL A 23 -6.06 -22.37 34.25
CA VAL A 23 -7.46 -22.58 34.58
C VAL A 23 -8.37 -22.43 33.36
N SER A 24 -7.95 -21.65 32.33
CA SER A 24 -8.62 -21.54 31.04
C SER A 24 -8.71 -22.88 30.31
N GLN A 25 -7.62 -23.64 30.25
CA GLN A 25 -7.61 -24.99 29.64
C GLN A 25 -8.47 -25.97 30.42
N LEU A 26 -8.44 -25.90 31.76
CA LEU A 26 -9.29 -26.73 32.58
C LEU A 26 -10.78 -26.42 32.36
N ARG A 27 -11.12 -25.15 32.13
CA ARG A 27 -12.50 -24.69 31.82
C ARG A 27 -12.92 -25.21 30.43
N GLU A 28 -12.07 -25.05 29.45
CA GLU A 28 -12.31 -25.49 28.07
C GLU A 28 -12.60 -27.00 28.01
N LEU A 29 -11.73 -27.80 28.60
CA LEU A 29 -11.96 -29.24 28.69
C LEU A 29 -13.20 -29.58 29.50
N GLY A 30 -13.46 -28.85 30.59
CA GLY A 30 -14.65 -29.04 31.41
C GLY A 30 -15.96 -28.85 30.64
N GLN A 31 -16.03 -27.87 29.75
CA GLN A 31 -17.21 -27.60 28.91
C GLN A 31 -17.57 -28.77 27.97
N HIS A 32 -16.59 -29.57 27.54
CA HIS A 32 -16.82 -30.78 26.75
C HIS A 32 -17.29 -31.99 27.58
N LEU A 33 -17.14 -31.95 28.90
CA LEU A 33 -17.46 -33.09 29.76
C LEU A 33 -18.74 -32.87 30.54
N ILE A 34 -19.02 -31.63 30.97
CA ILE A 34 -20.15 -31.33 31.84
C ILE A 34 -20.79 -30.02 31.39
N GLN A 35 -22.08 -30.03 31.15
CA GLN A 35 -22.90 -28.82 31.00
C GLN A 35 -23.79 -28.63 32.24
N ILE A 36 -23.75 -27.42 32.77
CA ILE A 36 -24.57 -27.02 33.95
C ILE A 36 -25.61 -26.01 33.47
N HIS A 37 -26.86 -26.43 33.57
CA HIS A 37 -28.04 -25.63 33.26
C HIS A 37 -28.63 -25.09 34.55
N GLY A 38 -28.28 -23.84 34.95
CA GLY A 38 -28.73 -23.21 36.18
C GLY A 38 -29.65 -22.00 35.93
N GLN A 39 -29.98 -21.30 37.00
CA GLN A 39 -30.94 -20.19 37.08
C GLN A 39 -30.76 -19.08 36.04
N HIS A 40 -29.54 -18.89 35.48
CA HIS A 40 -29.27 -17.85 34.46
C HIS A 40 -29.29 -18.39 33.02
N ALA A 41 -29.52 -19.68 32.83
CA ALA A 41 -29.50 -20.27 31.46
C ALA A 41 -30.62 -19.70 30.58
N HIS A 42 -31.80 -19.39 31.16
CA HIS A 42 -32.89 -18.74 30.43
C HIS A 42 -32.54 -17.32 29.93
N GLN A 43 -31.67 -16.58 30.65
CA GLN A 43 -31.24 -15.25 30.22
C GLN A 43 -30.31 -15.30 28.99
N LEU A 44 -29.52 -16.37 28.87
CA LEU A 44 -28.66 -16.55 27.69
C LEU A 44 -29.49 -16.83 26.44
N LEU A 45 -30.64 -17.51 26.58
CA LEU A 45 -31.55 -17.75 25.45
C LEU A 45 -32.16 -16.48 24.84
N LEU A 46 -32.14 -15.37 25.57
CA LEU A 46 -32.60 -14.08 25.08
C LEU A 46 -31.57 -13.40 24.18
N LYS A 47 -30.32 -13.88 24.13
CA LYS A 47 -29.24 -13.30 23.33
C LYS A 47 -29.19 -13.93 21.94
N PRO A 48 -29.26 -13.14 20.85
CA PRO A 48 -29.26 -13.67 19.48
C PRO A 48 -28.03 -14.53 19.15
N ASP A 49 -26.84 -14.16 19.66
CA ASP A 49 -25.63 -14.96 19.43
C ASP A 49 -25.72 -16.35 20.07
N HIS A 50 -26.35 -16.46 21.24
CA HIS A 50 -26.54 -17.74 21.90
C HIS A 50 -27.60 -18.59 21.20
N GLN A 51 -28.67 -17.97 20.68
CA GLN A 51 -29.68 -18.65 19.86
C GLN A 51 -29.05 -19.28 18.61
N LYS A 52 -28.16 -18.52 17.93
CA LYS A 52 -27.40 -19.00 16.79
C LYS A 52 -26.50 -20.19 17.14
N GLN A 53 -25.75 -20.08 18.24
CA GLN A 53 -24.88 -21.15 18.72
C GLN A 53 -25.66 -22.43 19.04
N LEU A 54 -26.83 -22.31 19.67
CA LEU A 54 -27.70 -23.45 19.96
C LEU A 54 -28.20 -24.15 18.70
N LEU A 55 -28.64 -23.38 17.71
CA LEU A 55 -29.07 -23.95 16.44
C LEU A 55 -27.90 -24.64 15.70
N ASP A 56 -26.73 -24.00 15.67
CA ASP A 56 -25.53 -24.57 15.02
C ASP A 56 -25.06 -25.84 15.74
N ALA A 57 -25.12 -25.88 17.08
CA ALA A 57 -24.80 -27.06 17.86
C ALA A 57 -25.81 -28.19 17.63
N TYR A 58 -27.12 -27.86 17.59
CA TYR A 58 -28.18 -28.82 17.28
C TYR A 58 -28.00 -29.42 15.88
N ALA A 59 -27.62 -28.61 14.90
CA ALA A 59 -27.37 -29.00 13.53
C ALA A 59 -26.05 -29.77 13.30
N ASN A 60 -25.15 -29.77 14.28
CA ASN A 60 -23.80 -30.36 14.23
C ASN A 60 -23.00 -29.97 13.00
N GLN A 61 -22.97 -28.66 12.69
CA GLN A 61 -22.39 -28.09 11.45
C GLN A 61 -20.96 -27.59 11.63
N SER A 62 -20.19 -28.19 12.50
CA SER A 62 -18.80 -27.74 12.82
C SER A 62 -17.91 -27.63 11.58
N SER A 63 -18.02 -28.54 10.62
CA SER A 63 -17.25 -28.51 9.37
C SER A 63 -17.62 -27.33 8.48
N LEU A 64 -18.91 -27.05 8.29
CA LEU A 64 -19.39 -25.96 7.43
C LEU A 64 -19.09 -24.59 8.07
N LEU A 65 -19.14 -24.50 9.39
CA LEU A 65 -18.72 -23.31 10.15
C LEU A 65 -17.22 -23.05 10.03
N ALA A 66 -16.40 -24.11 10.05
CA ALA A 66 -14.95 -23.98 9.83
C ALA A 66 -14.64 -23.52 8.38
N GLU A 67 -15.36 -24.07 7.38
CA GLU A 67 -15.26 -23.65 5.98
C GLU A 67 -15.65 -22.17 5.82
N MET A 68 -16.75 -21.74 6.45
CA MET A 68 -17.20 -20.35 6.43
C MET A 68 -16.17 -19.38 7.05
N LYS A 69 -15.65 -19.75 8.21
CA LYS A 69 -14.63 -18.97 8.90
C LYS A 69 -13.37 -18.79 8.06
N ALA A 70 -12.90 -19.88 7.42
CA ALA A 70 -11.72 -19.83 6.56
C ALA A 70 -11.96 -18.92 5.33
N ALA A 71 -13.09 -19.07 4.65
CA ALA A 71 -13.44 -18.24 3.49
C ALA A 71 -13.59 -16.76 3.85
N TYR A 72 -14.21 -16.46 4.99
CA TYR A 72 -14.31 -15.10 5.51
C TYR A 72 -12.93 -14.49 5.81
N GLN A 73 -12.02 -15.24 6.42
CA GLN A 73 -10.67 -14.79 6.71
C GLN A 73 -9.89 -14.45 5.42
N ILE A 74 -10.01 -15.28 4.38
CA ILE A 74 -9.38 -15.03 3.08
C ILE A 74 -9.94 -13.76 2.45
N TRP A 75 -11.24 -13.60 2.39
CA TRP A 75 -11.87 -12.37 1.89
C TRP A 75 -11.45 -11.14 2.66
N HIS A 76 -11.51 -11.20 3.99
CA HIS A 76 -11.17 -10.08 4.86
C HIS A 76 -9.69 -9.69 4.75
N GLN A 77 -8.78 -10.67 4.52
CA GLN A 77 -7.38 -10.38 4.24
C GLN A 77 -7.24 -9.65 2.89
N SER A 78 -7.89 -10.13 1.84
CA SER A 78 -7.87 -9.44 0.53
C SER A 78 -8.40 -8.00 0.60
N CYS A 79 -9.40 -7.73 1.42
CA CYS A 79 -9.89 -6.37 1.67
C CYS A 79 -8.84 -5.48 2.34
N ARG A 80 -8.08 -6.03 3.29
CA ARG A 80 -6.98 -5.29 3.95
C ARG A 80 -5.85 -4.98 2.97
N ASP A 81 -5.48 -5.95 2.15
CA ASP A 81 -4.41 -5.80 1.17
C ASP A 81 -4.77 -4.72 0.14
N LEU A 82 -6.02 -4.73 -0.35
CA LEU A 82 -6.53 -3.69 -1.24
C LEU A 82 -6.56 -2.30 -0.55
N ALA A 83 -7.03 -2.22 0.70
CA ALA A 83 -7.07 -0.96 1.45
C ALA A 83 -5.67 -0.38 1.69
N LEU A 84 -4.69 -1.22 2.03
CA LEU A 84 -3.29 -0.83 2.16
C LEU A 84 -2.73 -0.29 0.84
N HIS A 85 -3.01 -0.98 -0.27
CA HIS A 85 -2.62 -0.56 -1.61
C HIS A 85 -3.25 0.79 -2.00
N GLN A 86 -4.53 1.00 -1.67
CA GLN A 86 -5.25 2.26 -1.93
C GLN A 86 -4.70 3.44 -1.12
N GLN A 87 -4.34 3.21 0.14
CA GLN A 87 -3.75 4.27 0.98
C GLN A 87 -2.43 4.79 0.38
N GLN A 88 -1.62 3.90 -0.21
CA GLN A 88 -0.37 4.27 -0.89
C GLN A 88 -0.60 4.92 -2.27
N SER A 89 -1.79 4.80 -2.84
CA SER A 89 -2.10 5.27 -4.21
C SER A 89 -2.16 6.80 -4.33
N LEU A 90 -2.59 7.52 -3.31
CA LEU A 90 -2.65 8.99 -3.34
C LEU A 90 -1.27 9.65 -3.47
N GLU A 91 -0.28 9.14 -2.76
CA GLU A 91 1.10 9.60 -2.87
C GLU A 91 1.70 9.26 -4.24
N ARG A 92 1.33 8.10 -4.79
CA ARG A 92 1.77 7.64 -6.12
C ARG A 92 1.24 8.52 -7.25
N THR A 93 -0.03 8.90 -7.21
CA THR A 93 -0.64 9.74 -8.26
C THR A 93 0.10 11.08 -8.38
N ALA A 94 0.36 11.76 -7.28
CA ALA A 94 1.13 13.01 -7.27
C ALA A 94 2.57 12.79 -7.81
N ARG A 95 3.19 11.65 -7.48
CA ARG A 95 4.54 11.30 -7.98
C ARG A 95 4.51 11.00 -9.47
N GLN A 96 3.50 10.29 -9.98
CA GLN A 96 3.32 10.02 -11.41
C GLN A 96 3.18 11.28 -12.23
N GLU A 97 2.38 12.26 -11.80
CA GLU A 97 2.22 13.54 -12.48
C GLU A 97 3.56 14.29 -12.56
N LEU A 98 4.31 14.33 -11.46
CA LEU A 98 5.64 14.94 -11.44
C LEU A 98 6.61 14.22 -12.38
N LEU A 99 6.63 12.90 -12.37
CA LEU A 99 7.46 12.08 -13.25
C LEU A 99 7.16 12.32 -14.73
N GLN A 100 5.90 12.36 -15.11
CA GLN A 100 5.49 12.64 -16.49
C GLN A 100 5.98 14.01 -16.94
N TYR A 101 5.88 15.02 -16.08
CA TYR A 101 6.39 16.36 -16.37
C TYR A 101 7.91 16.37 -16.56
N GLN A 102 8.66 15.76 -15.63
CA GLN A 102 10.12 15.68 -15.68
C GLN A 102 10.61 14.89 -16.90
N LEU A 103 10.00 13.74 -17.17
CA LEU A 103 10.34 12.90 -18.33
C LEU A 103 10.03 13.60 -19.67
N LYS A 104 8.93 14.35 -19.76
CA LYS A 104 8.62 15.12 -20.97
C LYS A 104 9.72 16.12 -21.32
N GLU A 105 10.27 16.82 -20.33
CA GLU A 105 11.37 17.77 -20.52
C GLU A 105 12.67 17.06 -20.91
N LEU A 106 13.04 16.02 -20.16
CA LEU A 106 14.29 15.27 -20.41
C LEU A 106 14.25 14.50 -21.75
N ASN A 107 13.11 13.89 -22.11
CA ASN A 107 12.92 13.26 -23.41
C ASN A 107 13.08 14.25 -24.58
N SER A 108 12.57 15.50 -24.40
CA SER A 108 12.72 16.55 -25.41
C SER A 108 14.15 17.05 -25.58
N PHE A 109 14.99 16.88 -24.56
CA PHE A 109 16.41 17.20 -24.58
C PHE A 109 17.27 16.00 -25.00
N SER A 110 16.88 14.79 -24.59
CA SER A 110 17.59 13.51 -24.81
C SER A 110 19.06 13.57 -24.39
N PRO A 111 19.37 13.70 -23.08
CA PRO A 111 20.75 13.80 -22.61
C PRO A 111 21.51 12.50 -22.91
N GLN A 112 22.76 12.64 -23.41
CA GLN A 112 23.62 11.50 -23.72
C GLN A 112 24.77 11.42 -22.71
N ALA A 113 25.19 10.20 -22.40
CA ALA A 113 26.33 9.97 -21.50
C ALA A 113 27.63 10.54 -22.10
N GLY A 114 28.38 11.31 -21.31
CA GLY A 114 29.63 11.94 -21.73
C GLY A 114 29.48 13.15 -22.67
N GLU A 115 28.24 13.52 -23.02
CA GLU A 115 27.96 14.62 -23.93
C GLU A 115 28.39 15.97 -23.35
N TYR A 116 28.16 16.17 -22.07
CA TYR A 116 28.48 17.44 -21.40
C TYR A 116 29.98 17.77 -21.49
N GLU A 117 30.82 16.82 -21.12
CA GLU A 117 32.27 16.98 -21.14
C GLU A 117 32.80 17.25 -22.55
N GLN A 118 32.25 16.54 -23.55
CA GLN A 118 32.63 16.73 -24.94
C GLN A 118 32.25 18.12 -25.47
N ILE A 119 31.01 18.55 -25.17
CA ILE A 119 30.55 19.88 -25.59
C ILE A 119 31.31 20.99 -24.87
N ASP A 120 31.59 20.85 -23.59
CA ASP A 120 32.30 21.86 -22.77
C ASP A 120 33.75 22.04 -23.28
N ILE A 121 34.44 20.95 -23.62
CA ILE A 121 35.79 20.97 -24.21
C ILE A 121 35.76 21.66 -25.56
N GLU A 122 34.82 21.26 -26.45
CA GLU A 122 34.70 21.82 -27.81
C GLU A 122 34.32 23.30 -27.75
N TYR A 123 33.36 23.69 -26.89
CA TYR A 123 32.96 25.07 -26.67
C TYR A 123 34.14 25.95 -26.22
N LYS A 124 34.88 25.51 -25.18
CA LYS A 124 36.04 26.24 -24.68
C LYS A 124 37.10 26.42 -25.77
N ARG A 125 37.36 25.39 -26.59
CA ARG A 125 38.32 25.46 -27.71
C ARG A 125 37.89 26.50 -28.74
N LEU A 126 36.65 26.46 -29.20
CA LEU A 126 36.12 27.40 -30.20
C LEU A 126 35.99 28.85 -29.67
N ALA A 127 35.55 28.98 -28.44
CA ALA A 127 35.49 30.32 -27.80
C ALA A 127 36.87 30.96 -27.63
N ASN A 128 37.89 30.18 -27.23
CA ASN A 128 39.27 30.62 -27.15
C ASN A 128 39.83 30.97 -28.51
N SER A 129 39.52 30.20 -29.55
CA SER A 129 39.94 30.44 -30.93
C SER A 129 39.45 31.80 -31.44
N GLY A 130 38.19 32.16 -31.11
CA GLY A 130 37.62 33.47 -31.44
C GLY A 130 38.36 34.65 -30.79
N GLN A 131 38.70 34.51 -29.49
CA GLN A 131 39.48 35.54 -28.79
C GLN A 131 40.92 35.64 -29.30
N LEU A 132 41.57 34.50 -29.54
CA LEU A 132 42.91 34.44 -30.09
C LEU A 132 42.96 35.12 -31.47
N LEU A 133 42.00 34.83 -32.35
CA LEU A 133 41.94 35.44 -33.68
C LEU A 133 41.76 36.97 -33.60
N SER A 134 40.84 37.47 -32.73
CA SER A 134 40.61 38.88 -32.51
C SER A 134 41.87 39.62 -32.02
N LEU A 135 42.57 39.04 -31.04
CA LEU A 135 43.81 39.59 -30.50
C LEU A 135 44.94 39.56 -31.52
N SER A 136 45.06 38.45 -32.30
CA SER A 136 46.05 38.34 -33.37
C SER A 136 45.85 39.40 -34.44
N GLN A 137 44.60 39.62 -34.88
CA GLN A 137 44.26 40.66 -35.84
C GLN A 137 44.57 42.06 -35.35
N GLN A 138 44.24 42.36 -34.10
CA GLN A 138 44.58 43.65 -33.50
C GLN A 138 46.09 43.85 -33.41
N THR A 139 46.84 42.79 -33.08
CA THR A 139 48.29 42.85 -33.00
C THR A 139 48.89 43.03 -34.37
N LEU A 140 48.40 42.32 -35.40
CA LEU A 140 48.85 42.48 -36.79
C LEU A 140 48.61 43.91 -37.30
N GLN A 141 47.46 44.54 -36.98
CA GLN A 141 47.19 45.94 -37.31
C GLN A 141 48.24 46.86 -36.72
N LEU A 142 48.65 46.65 -35.48
CA LEU A 142 49.68 47.46 -34.86
C LEU A 142 51.06 47.24 -35.43
N LEU A 143 51.40 45.99 -35.77
CA LEU A 143 52.72 45.63 -36.26
C LEU A 143 52.94 46.01 -37.75
N SER A 144 52.00 45.62 -38.64
CA SER A 144 52.21 45.64 -40.09
C SER A 144 51.02 46.12 -40.93
N ASP A 145 49.73 45.88 -40.54
CA ASP A 145 48.60 45.93 -41.46
C ASP A 145 47.87 47.29 -41.45
N ASP A 146 48.08 48.19 -40.51
CA ASP A 146 47.57 49.55 -40.54
C ASP A 146 48.36 50.38 -41.58
N GLU A 147 47.65 50.87 -42.60
CA GLU A 147 48.28 51.61 -43.71
C GLU A 147 49.01 52.88 -43.28
N GLN A 148 48.63 53.52 -42.19
CA GLN A 148 49.15 54.82 -41.80
C GLN A 148 49.95 54.85 -40.51
N ASN A 149 49.77 53.85 -39.62
CA ASN A 149 50.28 53.96 -38.24
C ASN A 149 50.77 52.63 -37.66
N ASN A 150 51.35 51.77 -38.48
CA ASN A 150 51.97 50.53 -38.01
C ASN A 150 53.45 50.72 -37.64
N ILE A 151 53.95 49.80 -36.80
CA ILE A 151 55.32 49.83 -36.30
C ILE A 151 56.35 49.71 -37.41
N LEU A 152 56.12 48.83 -38.41
CA LEU A 152 57.00 48.65 -39.54
C LEU A 152 57.13 49.93 -40.38
N SER A 153 56.02 50.63 -40.64
CA SER A 153 56.05 51.90 -41.40
C SER A 153 56.81 52.98 -40.69
N GLN A 154 56.69 53.07 -39.35
CA GLN A 154 57.42 53.98 -38.52
C GLN A 154 58.90 53.65 -38.49
N LEU A 155 59.29 52.39 -38.39
CA LEU A 155 60.68 51.93 -38.52
C LEU A 155 61.28 52.22 -39.85
N TYR A 156 60.55 52.05 -40.95
CA TYR A 156 61.01 52.43 -42.28
C TYR A 156 61.22 53.92 -42.42
N ALA A 157 60.36 54.77 -41.87
CA ALA A 157 60.53 56.18 -41.88
C ALA A 157 61.78 56.62 -41.08
N ALA A 158 61.98 56.03 -39.90
CA ALA A 158 63.16 56.27 -39.05
C ALA A 158 64.45 55.80 -39.76
N LYS A 159 64.42 54.63 -40.40
CA LYS A 159 65.52 54.07 -41.18
C LYS A 159 65.87 54.98 -42.32
N HIS A 160 64.89 55.56 -43.04
CA HIS A 160 65.16 56.52 -44.13
C HIS A 160 65.90 57.73 -43.63
N GLN A 161 65.51 58.36 -42.51
CA GLN A 161 66.17 59.45 -41.90
C GLN A 161 67.59 59.11 -41.42
N LEU A 162 67.80 57.91 -40.81
CA LEU A 162 69.12 57.43 -40.44
C LEU A 162 70.06 57.16 -41.64
N THR A 163 69.51 56.75 -42.76
CA THR A 163 70.28 56.59 -43.96
C THR A 163 70.88 57.93 -44.45
N GLU A 164 70.13 58.99 -44.40
CA GLU A 164 70.65 60.34 -44.71
C GLU A 164 71.72 60.76 -43.70
N LEU A 165 71.57 60.51 -42.41
CA LEU A 165 72.56 60.82 -41.36
C LEU A 165 73.83 59.99 -41.53
N ALA A 166 73.72 58.71 -41.88
CA ALA A 166 74.83 57.79 -42.15
C ALA A 166 75.67 58.20 -43.40
N SER A 167 75.01 58.87 -44.37
CA SER A 167 75.70 59.42 -45.50
C SER A 167 76.60 60.65 -45.16
N MET A 168 76.31 61.29 -44.02
CA MET A 168 77.03 62.44 -43.48
C MET A 168 78.11 62.09 -42.43
N ASP A 169 77.82 60.99 -41.64
CA ASP A 169 78.75 60.51 -40.59
C ASP A 169 78.66 59.02 -40.44
N GLU A 170 79.73 58.25 -40.68
CA GLU A 170 79.83 56.81 -40.63
C GLU A 170 79.49 56.21 -39.27
N GLN A 171 79.50 56.97 -38.17
CA GLN A 171 79.12 56.48 -36.85
C GLN A 171 77.65 56.03 -36.77
N PHE A 172 76.79 56.57 -37.63
CA PHE A 172 75.35 56.20 -37.69
C PHE A 172 75.13 54.86 -38.38
N ASN A 173 76.06 54.23 -39.05
CA ASN A 173 75.88 52.93 -39.72
C ASN A 173 75.53 51.84 -38.75
N ASN A 174 76.02 51.81 -37.53
CA ASN A 174 75.71 50.83 -36.53
C ASN A 174 74.20 50.90 -36.11
N LEU A 175 73.69 52.15 -35.93
CA LEU A 175 72.29 52.41 -35.57
C LEU A 175 71.36 52.02 -36.75
N LEU A 176 71.77 52.25 -37.98
CA LEU A 176 71.06 51.88 -39.18
C LEU A 176 70.91 50.33 -39.25
N ASN A 177 71.98 49.59 -39.01
CA ASN A 177 71.97 48.15 -38.97
C ASN A 177 71.05 47.60 -37.87
N MET A 178 71.09 48.25 -36.66
CA MET A 178 70.18 47.84 -35.57
C MET A 178 68.70 48.02 -35.92
N LEU A 179 68.33 49.13 -36.62
CA LEU A 179 66.93 49.30 -37.08
C LEU A 179 66.57 48.39 -38.22
N GLU A 180 67.51 48.02 -39.06
CA GLU A 180 67.29 47.00 -40.12
C GLU A 180 66.99 45.63 -39.52
N GLU A 181 67.83 45.20 -38.58
CA GLU A 181 67.59 43.94 -37.83
C GLU A 181 66.23 43.96 -37.11
N ALA A 182 65.86 45.03 -36.45
CA ALA A 182 64.59 45.20 -35.76
C ALA A 182 63.39 45.11 -36.75
N SER A 183 63.51 45.76 -37.93
CA SER A 183 62.44 45.72 -38.92
C SER A 183 62.26 44.33 -39.51
N ILE A 184 63.34 43.55 -39.72
CA ILE A 184 63.27 42.13 -40.17
C ILE A 184 62.58 41.29 -39.10
N GLN A 185 63.00 41.41 -37.84
CA GLN A 185 62.39 40.62 -36.73
C GLN A 185 60.90 40.91 -36.54
N ILE A 186 60.46 42.16 -36.67
CA ILE A 186 59.04 42.51 -36.58
C ILE A 186 58.27 41.98 -37.80
N SER A 187 58.86 42.02 -39.00
CA SER A 187 58.24 41.43 -40.18
C SER A 187 58.04 39.92 -40.02
N GLU A 188 59.11 39.22 -39.60
CA GLU A 188 59.05 37.76 -39.36
C GLU A 188 57.99 37.40 -38.27
N ALA A 189 57.96 38.15 -37.16
CA ALA A 189 56.94 37.95 -36.10
C ALA A 189 55.54 38.21 -36.64
N SER A 190 55.32 39.18 -37.48
CA SER A 190 54.04 39.48 -38.13
C SER A 190 53.57 38.35 -39.07
N ASP A 191 54.52 37.82 -39.88
CA ASP A 191 54.22 36.74 -40.77
C ASP A 191 53.92 35.41 -40.07
N GLU A 192 54.65 35.12 -38.99
CA GLU A 192 54.40 33.98 -38.12
C GLU A 192 53.04 34.09 -37.41
N LEU A 193 52.71 35.28 -36.90
CA LEU A 193 51.40 35.52 -36.25
C LEU A 193 50.24 35.42 -37.25
N ARG A 194 50.43 35.90 -38.51
CA ARG A 194 49.41 35.76 -39.56
C ARG A 194 49.20 34.32 -39.91
N HIS A 195 50.26 33.56 -40.09
CA HIS A 195 50.15 32.11 -40.36
C HIS A 195 49.47 31.37 -39.24
N TYR A 196 49.75 31.68 -37.98
CA TYR A 196 49.06 31.12 -36.81
C TYR A 196 47.56 31.49 -36.78
N ALA A 197 47.22 32.76 -37.07
CA ALA A 197 45.83 33.23 -37.10
C ALA A 197 45.00 32.53 -38.22
N GLU A 198 45.62 32.23 -39.38
CA GLU A 198 44.98 31.50 -40.49
C GLU A 198 44.69 30.04 -40.13
N GLN A 199 45.46 29.42 -39.25
CA GLN A 199 45.25 28.06 -38.76
C GLN A 199 44.17 27.93 -37.70
N LEU A 200 43.69 29.06 -37.11
CA LEU A 200 42.64 29.04 -36.11
C LEU A 200 41.28 28.75 -36.80
N ASP A 201 40.76 27.53 -36.56
CA ASP A 201 39.45 27.13 -37.05
C ASP A 201 38.36 27.87 -36.28
N MET A 202 37.56 28.67 -36.96
CA MET A 202 36.39 29.36 -36.42
C MET A 202 35.14 28.95 -37.15
N ASP A 203 34.24 28.19 -36.45
CA ASP A 203 32.88 27.95 -36.90
C ASP A 203 31.90 28.66 -35.94
N PRO A 204 31.44 29.90 -36.26
CA PRO A 204 30.50 30.64 -35.44
C PRO A 204 29.16 29.96 -35.28
N ASN A 205 28.71 29.17 -36.29
CA ASN A 205 27.46 28.45 -36.21
C ASN A 205 27.59 27.29 -35.21
N ARG A 206 28.70 26.58 -35.29
CA ARG A 206 28.98 25.48 -34.35
C ARG A 206 29.11 25.99 -32.91
N LEU A 207 29.80 27.11 -32.69
CA LEU A 207 29.93 27.74 -31.39
C LEU A 207 28.54 28.09 -30.81
N TYR A 208 27.65 28.69 -31.61
CA TYR A 208 26.30 29.03 -31.23
C TYR A 208 25.45 27.79 -30.85
N GLU A 209 25.57 26.71 -31.64
CA GLU A 209 24.88 25.45 -31.35
C GLU A 209 25.33 24.84 -30.03
N LEU A 210 26.64 24.81 -29.77
CA LEU A 210 27.22 24.30 -28.53
C LEU A 210 26.79 25.13 -27.32
N GLU A 211 26.83 26.46 -27.45
CA GLU A 211 26.38 27.37 -26.40
C GLU A 211 24.90 27.14 -26.04
N LYS A 212 24.05 27.02 -27.06
CA LYS A 212 22.62 26.75 -26.87
C LYS A 212 22.38 25.39 -26.22
N ARG A 213 23.09 24.35 -26.66
CA ARG A 213 22.99 22.98 -26.09
C ARG A 213 23.45 22.95 -24.65
N LEU A 214 24.63 23.55 -24.37
CA LEU A 214 25.22 23.65 -23.03
C LEU A 214 24.32 24.43 -22.06
N SER A 215 23.83 25.60 -22.49
CA SER A 215 22.90 26.41 -21.69
C SER A 215 21.63 25.63 -21.33
N ARG A 216 21.06 24.89 -22.27
CA ARG A 216 19.88 24.08 -22.02
C ARG A 216 20.18 22.95 -21.04
N GLN A 217 21.32 22.28 -21.16
CA GLN A 217 21.76 21.22 -20.25
C GLN A 217 21.97 21.72 -18.83
N LEU A 218 22.68 22.87 -18.65
CA LEU A 218 22.89 23.51 -17.36
C LEU A 218 21.58 23.95 -16.70
N ASN A 219 20.62 24.46 -17.47
CA ASN A 219 19.32 24.85 -16.96
C ASN A 219 18.50 23.63 -16.45
N LEU A 220 18.52 22.52 -17.21
CA LEU A 220 17.89 21.27 -16.78
C LEU A 220 18.55 20.70 -15.52
N ALA A 221 19.89 20.67 -15.49
CA ALA A 221 20.65 20.21 -14.33
C ALA A 221 20.32 21.00 -13.06
N ARG A 222 20.29 22.34 -13.18
CA ARG A 222 19.89 23.22 -12.08
C ARG A 222 18.45 23.00 -11.63
N LYS A 223 17.53 22.85 -12.57
CA LYS A 223 16.11 22.61 -12.29
C LYS A 223 15.88 21.29 -11.55
N HIS A 224 16.62 20.26 -11.92
CA HIS A 224 16.51 18.92 -11.33
C HIS A 224 17.46 18.68 -10.17
N HIS A 225 18.28 19.69 -9.78
CA HIS A 225 19.25 19.62 -8.67
C HIS A 225 20.26 18.49 -8.82
N VAL A 226 20.71 18.24 -10.05
CA VAL A 226 21.76 17.25 -10.38
C VAL A 226 22.92 17.93 -11.09
N ALA A 227 24.10 17.30 -11.11
CA ALA A 227 25.20 17.77 -11.93
C ALA A 227 24.89 17.58 -13.43
N PRO A 228 25.40 18.44 -14.33
CA PRO A 228 25.12 18.32 -15.76
C PRO A 228 25.54 16.96 -16.36
N GLU A 229 26.61 16.38 -15.85
CA GLU A 229 27.15 15.06 -16.22
C GLU A 229 26.22 13.92 -15.81
N GLU A 230 25.45 14.11 -14.74
CA GLU A 230 24.54 13.12 -14.16
C GLU A 230 23.15 13.11 -14.80
N LEU A 231 22.82 14.10 -15.66
CA LEU A 231 21.50 14.16 -16.32
C LEU A 231 21.09 12.89 -17.06
N PRO A 232 21.98 12.19 -17.79
CA PRO A 232 21.59 10.94 -18.44
C PRO A 232 21.24 9.83 -17.47
N GLN A 233 21.99 9.71 -16.37
CA GLN A 233 21.71 8.73 -15.31
C GLN A 233 20.40 9.07 -14.58
N PHE A 234 20.18 10.34 -14.27
CA PHE A 234 18.94 10.82 -13.66
C PHE A 234 17.73 10.53 -14.58
N HIS A 235 17.86 10.78 -15.87
CA HIS A 235 16.82 10.46 -16.84
C HIS A 235 16.47 8.96 -16.82
N GLN A 236 17.47 8.09 -16.80
CA GLN A 236 17.24 6.63 -16.72
C GLN A 236 16.55 6.23 -15.42
N GLN A 237 16.95 6.80 -14.29
CA GLN A 237 16.29 6.55 -12.99
C GLN A 237 14.80 6.90 -13.01
N LEU A 238 14.43 8.02 -13.66
CA LEU A 238 13.03 8.41 -13.80
C LEU A 238 12.23 7.46 -14.71
N LEU A 239 12.86 6.92 -15.76
CA LEU A 239 12.25 5.92 -16.62
C LEU A 239 12.00 4.60 -15.86
N ASP A 240 13.00 4.15 -15.09
CA ASP A 240 12.89 2.94 -14.28
C ASP A 240 11.79 3.10 -13.20
N GLU A 241 11.71 4.28 -12.58
CA GLU A 241 10.65 4.62 -11.61
C GLU A 241 9.27 4.63 -12.27
N GLN A 242 9.14 5.16 -13.48
CA GLN A 242 7.88 5.16 -14.24
C GLN A 242 7.41 3.74 -14.54
N GLU A 243 8.33 2.86 -14.94
CA GLU A 243 8.02 1.45 -15.21
C GLU A 243 7.55 0.73 -13.93
N LEU A 244 8.23 0.96 -12.80
CA LEU A 244 7.84 0.40 -11.51
C LEU A 244 6.43 0.84 -11.09
N LEU A 245 6.11 2.12 -11.25
CA LEU A 245 4.78 2.64 -10.90
C LEU A 245 3.67 2.10 -11.82
N SER A 246 3.97 1.87 -13.09
CA SER A 246 3.01 1.29 -14.04
C SER A 246 2.68 -0.19 -13.72
N GLN A 247 3.66 -0.96 -13.23
CA GLN A 247 3.44 -2.34 -12.77
C GLN A 247 2.49 -2.37 -11.56
N GLN A 248 2.60 -1.42 -10.66
CA GLN A 248 1.74 -1.34 -9.46
C GLN A 248 0.28 -0.96 -9.75
N GLU A 249 -0.06 -0.37 -10.88
CA GLU A 249 -1.45 -0.16 -11.32
C GLU A 249 -2.12 -1.48 -11.68
N ASN A 250 -1.41 -2.40 -12.34
CA ASN A 250 -1.90 -3.74 -12.62
C ASN A 250 -2.19 -4.53 -11.34
N ASP A 251 -1.41 -4.32 -10.27
CA ASP A 251 -1.62 -4.97 -8.97
C ASP A 251 -2.94 -4.52 -8.34
N HIS A 252 -3.35 -3.27 -8.49
CA HIS A 252 -4.63 -2.77 -7.97
C HIS A 252 -5.83 -3.50 -8.59
N GLU A 253 -5.84 -3.69 -9.90
CA GLU A 253 -6.91 -4.41 -10.59
C GLU A 253 -6.96 -5.89 -10.15
N GLN A 254 -5.82 -6.54 -10.03
CA GLN A 254 -5.72 -7.91 -9.53
C GLN A 254 -6.24 -8.04 -8.09
N LEU A 255 -5.85 -7.14 -7.19
CA LEU A 255 -6.35 -7.12 -5.81
C LEU A 255 -7.86 -6.88 -5.74
N SER A 256 -8.39 -5.97 -6.54
CA SER A 256 -9.82 -5.70 -6.62
C SER A 256 -10.61 -6.93 -7.11
N ASN A 257 -10.11 -7.61 -8.14
CA ASN A 257 -10.69 -8.84 -8.65
C ASN A 257 -10.63 -9.98 -7.62
N ALA A 258 -9.52 -10.09 -6.87
CA ALA A 258 -9.37 -11.07 -5.79
C ALA A 258 -10.39 -10.84 -4.67
N VAL A 259 -10.59 -9.58 -4.24
CA VAL A 259 -11.62 -9.24 -3.24
C VAL A 259 -13.01 -9.68 -3.68
N ASN A 260 -13.39 -9.37 -4.94
CA ASN A 260 -14.70 -9.78 -5.45
C ASN A 260 -14.84 -11.32 -5.55
N THR A 261 -13.81 -12.00 -6.02
CA THR A 261 -13.80 -13.47 -6.12
C THR A 261 -13.96 -14.14 -4.75
N HIS A 262 -13.17 -13.72 -3.76
CA HIS A 262 -13.22 -14.28 -2.41
C HIS A 262 -14.53 -13.92 -1.69
N TYR A 263 -15.09 -12.73 -1.95
CA TYR A 263 -16.44 -12.38 -1.47
C TYR A 263 -17.51 -13.34 -2.01
N GLN A 264 -17.52 -13.60 -3.31
CA GLN A 264 -18.50 -14.51 -3.91
C GLN A 264 -18.35 -15.96 -3.39
N GLN A 265 -17.12 -16.41 -3.13
CA GLN A 265 -16.87 -17.71 -2.52
C GLN A 265 -17.40 -17.76 -1.08
N ALA A 266 -17.09 -16.76 -0.26
CA ALA A 266 -17.60 -16.68 1.11
C ALA A 266 -19.14 -16.58 1.14
N LEU A 267 -19.73 -15.81 0.24
CA LEU A 267 -21.17 -15.67 0.10
C LEU A 267 -21.86 -16.98 -0.30
N ALA A 268 -21.25 -17.75 -1.17
CA ALA A 268 -21.77 -19.08 -1.57
C ALA A 268 -21.81 -20.06 -0.38
N ILE A 269 -20.75 -20.06 0.44
CA ILE A 269 -20.70 -20.86 1.66
C ILE A 269 -21.74 -20.37 2.68
N ALA A 270 -21.86 -19.05 2.87
CA ALA A 270 -22.86 -18.45 3.75
C ALA A 270 -24.30 -18.80 3.34
N LYS A 271 -24.60 -18.87 2.04
CA LYS A 271 -25.90 -19.34 1.53
C LYS A 271 -26.15 -20.79 1.86
N ARG A 272 -25.17 -21.68 1.69
CA ARG A 272 -25.28 -23.08 2.10
C ARG A 272 -25.55 -23.20 3.60
N LEU A 273 -24.79 -22.47 4.42
CA LEU A 273 -24.97 -22.44 5.87
C LEU A 273 -26.36 -21.92 6.26
N HIS A 274 -26.87 -20.90 5.56
CA HIS A 274 -28.23 -20.41 5.77
C HIS A 274 -29.31 -21.48 5.46
N GLN A 275 -29.17 -22.18 4.35
CA GLN A 275 -30.12 -23.26 3.98
C GLN A 275 -30.14 -24.36 5.03
N GLU A 276 -28.98 -24.79 5.49
CA GLU A 276 -28.87 -25.78 6.55
C GLU A 276 -29.49 -25.30 7.87
N ARG A 277 -29.17 -24.05 8.27
CA ARG A 277 -29.79 -23.41 9.45
C ARG A 277 -31.30 -23.34 9.33
N GLN A 278 -31.84 -23.03 8.16
CA GLN A 278 -33.28 -22.97 7.91
C GLN A 278 -33.95 -24.36 8.05
N TYR A 279 -33.29 -25.40 7.52
CA TYR A 279 -33.76 -26.76 7.65
C TYR A 279 -33.84 -27.21 9.13
N TYR A 280 -32.74 -27.08 9.86
CA TYR A 280 -32.69 -27.45 11.28
C TYR A 280 -33.49 -26.51 12.19
N ALA A 281 -33.68 -25.27 11.83
CA ALA A 281 -34.56 -24.34 12.53
C ALA A 281 -36.02 -24.82 12.53
N ASN A 282 -36.50 -25.31 11.39
CA ASN A 282 -37.86 -25.86 11.28
C ASN A 282 -38.00 -27.16 12.08
N GLU A 283 -37.02 -28.06 12.01
CA GLU A 283 -37.01 -29.33 12.77
C GLU A 283 -37.00 -29.03 14.30
N LEU A 284 -36.08 -28.18 14.75
CA LEU A 284 -35.95 -27.84 16.16
C LEU A 284 -37.21 -27.11 16.69
N ALA A 285 -37.78 -26.20 15.90
CA ALA A 285 -38.99 -25.47 16.27
C ALA A 285 -40.19 -26.42 16.45
N ALA A 286 -40.33 -27.44 15.61
CA ALA A 286 -41.38 -28.44 15.74
C ALA A 286 -41.23 -29.25 17.05
N LEU A 287 -40.01 -29.72 17.34
CA LEU A 287 -39.73 -30.49 18.57
C LEU A 287 -39.95 -29.67 19.85
N ILE A 288 -39.53 -28.39 19.83
CA ILE A 288 -39.76 -27.48 20.97
C ILE A 288 -41.26 -27.23 21.16
N THR A 289 -42.02 -27.04 20.08
CA THR A 289 -43.46 -26.86 20.13
C THR A 289 -44.15 -28.07 20.76
N GLU A 290 -43.79 -29.29 20.37
CA GLU A 290 -44.29 -30.54 20.93
C GLU A 290 -44.00 -30.63 22.46
N SER A 291 -42.76 -30.37 22.85
CA SER A 291 -42.33 -30.33 24.24
C SER A 291 -43.08 -29.25 25.07
N MET A 292 -43.35 -28.08 24.46
CA MET A 292 -44.19 -27.05 25.13
C MET A 292 -45.60 -27.56 25.41
N HIS A 293 -46.23 -28.30 24.51
CA HIS A 293 -47.55 -28.89 24.71
C HIS A 293 -47.54 -29.85 25.90
N GLU A 294 -46.52 -30.70 26.01
CA GLU A 294 -46.30 -31.60 27.14
C GLU A 294 -46.14 -30.84 28.45
N LEU A 295 -45.46 -29.72 28.43
CA LEU A 295 -45.17 -28.83 29.58
C LEU A 295 -46.35 -27.89 29.96
N SER A 296 -47.59 -28.32 29.67
CA SER A 296 -48.83 -27.59 30.00
C SER A 296 -48.96 -26.23 29.29
N MET A 297 -48.47 -26.13 28.06
CA MET A 297 -48.69 -25.00 27.16
C MET A 297 -49.36 -25.48 25.85
N PRO A 298 -50.64 -25.97 25.92
CA PRO A 298 -51.27 -26.68 24.78
C PRO A 298 -51.49 -25.79 23.54
N HIS A 299 -51.45 -24.50 23.68
CA HIS A 299 -51.58 -23.52 22.59
C HIS A 299 -50.24 -22.86 22.20
N GLY A 300 -49.19 -23.28 22.88
CA GLY A 300 -47.86 -22.77 22.62
C GLY A 300 -47.37 -23.11 21.22
N LYS A 301 -46.77 -22.17 20.53
CA LYS A 301 -46.08 -22.38 19.26
C LYS A 301 -44.74 -21.72 19.31
N PHE A 302 -43.71 -22.45 18.92
CA PHE A 302 -42.35 -21.95 18.80
C PHE A 302 -41.94 -21.85 17.33
N ALA A 303 -41.18 -20.87 16.93
CA ALA A 303 -40.60 -20.70 15.64
C ALA A 303 -39.18 -20.13 15.72
N ILE A 304 -38.35 -20.48 14.79
CA ILE A 304 -37.00 -19.93 14.64
C ILE A 304 -36.98 -19.21 13.31
N GLU A 305 -36.94 -17.87 13.36
CA GLU A 305 -36.81 -17.04 12.17
C GLU A 305 -35.34 -17.01 11.73
N THR A 306 -35.13 -17.26 10.44
CA THR A 306 -33.81 -17.22 9.82
C THR A 306 -33.86 -16.27 8.63
N ILE A 307 -33.12 -15.18 8.69
CA ILE A 307 -33.08 -14.14 7.63
C ILE A 307 -31.68 -14.07 7.09
N PHE A 308 -31.54 -14.18 5.77
CA PHE A 308 -30.27 -14.05 5.10
C PHE A 308 -29.96 -12.59 4.83
N GLU A 309 -28.88 -12.08 5.40
CA GLU A 309 -28.43 -10.67 5.34
C GLU A 309 -26.99 -10.61 4.78
N PRO A 310 -26.78 -10.67 3.46
CA PRO A 310 -25.45 -10.73 2.86
C PRO A 310 -24.57 -9.52 3.18
N GLU A 311 -25.18 -8.38 3.47
CA GLU A 311 -24.49 -7.15 3.91
C GLU A 311 -23.82 -7.29 5.30
N HIS A 312 -24.28 -8.24 6.11
CA HIS A 312 -23.73 -8.55 7.42
C HIS A 312 -22.89 -9.85 7.42
N LEU A 313 -22.20 -10.13 6.29
CA LEU A 313 -21.34 -11.30 6.19
C LEU A 313 -20.25 -11.29 7.26
N SER A 314 -20.13 -12.39 8.00
CA SER A 314 -19.18 -12.57 9.10
C SER A 314 -18.51 -13.94 9.04
N ALA A 315 -17.57 -14.19 9.94
CA ALA A 315 -16.96 -15.53 10.10
C ALA A 315 -17.94 -16.63 10.48
N GLU A 316 -19.13 -16.25 10.95
CA GLU A 316 -20.23 -17.17 11.32
C GLU A 316 -21.35 -17.19 10.26
N GLY A 317 -21.10 -16.64 9.08
CA GLY A 317 -22.07 -16.54 7.99
C GLY A 317 -22.83 -15.22 7.95
N ALA A 318 -23.95 -15.23 7.24
CA ALA A 318 -24.78 -14.06 6.97
C ALA A 318 -26.25 -14.32 7.36
N THR A 319 -26.48 -15.15 8.39
CA THR A 319 -27.83 -15.50 8.83
C THR A 319 -28.13 -14.83 10.18
N ARG A 320 -29.14 -13.98 10.21
CA ARG A 320 -29.76 -13.53 11.46
C ARG A 320 -30.75 -14.56 11.93
N ILE A 321 -30.68 -14.95 13.21
CA ILE A 321 -31.53 -15.95 13.86
C ILE A 321 -32.25 -15.28 15.00
N GLU A 322 -33.56 -15.53 15.09
CA GLU A 322 -34.40 -15.03 16.20
C GLU A 322 -35.39 -16.10 16.65
N PHE A 323 -35.37 -16.45 17.91
CA PHE A 323 -36.33 -17.37 18.49
C PHE A 323 -37.64 -16.61 18.82
N CYS A 324 -38.73 -17.10 18.26
CA CYS A 324 -40.04 -16.52 18.37
C CYS A 324 -41.02 -17.51 19.04
N VAL A 325 -41.93 -17.01 19.84
CA VAL A 325 -42.90 -17.83 20.56
C VAL A 325 -44.24 -17.10 20.68
N THR A 326 -45.31 -17.92 20.73
CA THR A 326 -46.60 -17.48 21.26
C THR A 326 -47.12 -18.55 22.24
N THR A 327 -47.73 -18.16 23.33
CA THR A 327 -48.27 -19.04 24.37
C THR A 327 -49.80 -19.03 24.38
N ASN A 328 -50.44 -18.03 23.75
CA ASN A 328 -51.88 -17.83 23.76
C ASN A 328 -52.48 -17.98 22.35
N PRO A 329 -53.66 -18.59 22.23
CA PRO A 329 -54.33 -18.71 20.95
C PRO A 329 -54.65 -17.33 20.35
N GLY A 330 -54.40 -17.19 19.07
CA GLY A 330 -54.72 -15.94 18.30
C GLY A 330 -53.73 -14.79 18.45
N GLN A 331 -52.66 -14.96 19.24
CA GLN A 331 -51.58 -13.98 19.32
C GLN A 331 -50.52 -14.26 18.25
N PRO A 332 -49.92 -13.23 17.67
CA PRO A 332 -48.79 -13.39 16.73
C PRO A 332 -47.55 -13.94 17.47
N LEU A 333 -46.68 -14.61 16.74
CA LEU A 333 -45.36 -14.95 17.20
C LEU A 333 -44.58 -13.67 17.53
N GLN A 334 -43.93 -13.67 18.69
CA GLN A 334 -43.09 -12.56 19.15
C GLN A 334 -41.72 -13.07 19.57
N ALA A 335 -40.70 -12.23 19.43
CA ALA A 335 -39.37 -12.56 19.90
C ALA A 335 -39.38 -13.05 21.35
N LEU A 336 -38.62 -14.09 21.65
CA LEU A 336 -38.56 -14.72 22.98
C LEU A 336 -38.28 -13.71 24.11
N VAL A 337 -37.51 -12.67 23.79
CA VAL A 337 -37.20 -11.56 24.73
C VAL A 337 -38.43 -10.77 25.17
N LYS A 338 -39.54 -10.84 24.42
CA LYS A 338 -40.80 -10.11 24.73
C LYS A 338 -41.79 -10.95 25.52
N VAL A 339 -41.46 -12.19 25.88
CA VAL A 339 -42.32 -13.04 26.68
C VAL A 339 -42.39 -12.53 28.10
N ALA A 340 -43.62 -12.18 28.56
CA ALA A 340 -43.83 -11.47 29.79
C ALA A 340 -43.81 -12.35 31.06
N SER A 341 -44.02 -13.68 30.95
CA SER A 341 -44.15 -14.58 32.09
C SER A 341 -42.85 -15.33 32.37
N GLY A 342 -42.26 -15.14 33.54
CA GLY A 342 -41.06 -15.87 33.98
C GLY A 342 -41.24 -17.39 34.01
N GLY A 343 -42.42 -17.87 34.43
CA GLY A 343 -42.75 -19.31 34.47
C GLY A 343 -42.87 -19.93 33.05
N GLU A 344 -43.43 -19.19 32.09
CA GLU A 344 -43.48 -19.64 30.69
C GLU A 344 -42.07 -19.68 30.07
N LEU A 345 -41.28 -18.65 30.30
CA LEU A 345 -39.91 -18.58 29.82
C LEU A 345 -39.05 -19.73 30.37
N SER A 346 -39.23 -20.08 31.68
CA SER A 346 -38.50 -21.20 32.27
C SER A 346 -38.89 -22.55 31.65
N ARG A 347 -40.17 -22.77 31.37
CA ARG A 347 -40.61 -24.01 30.70
C ARG A 347 -40.14 -24.11 29.25
N ILE A 348 -40.16 -22.99 28.48
CA ILE A 348 -39.63 -22.92 27.14
C ILE A 348 -38.12 -23.20 27.14
N ALA A 349 -37.40 -22.57 28.08
CA ALA A 349 -35.99 -22.78 28.28
C ALA A 349 -35.65 -24.25 28.55
N LEU A 350 -36.43 -24.90 29.41
CA LEU A 350 -36.26 -26.29 29.72
C LEU A 350 -36.50 -27.17 28.45
N ALA A 351 -37.56 -26.91 27.69
CA ALA A 351 -37.83 -27.62 26.45
C ALA A 351 -36.66 -27.53 25.47
N ILE A 352 -36.13 -26.29 25.27
CA ILE A 352 -34.96 -26.06 24.38
C ILE A 352 -33.76 -26.84 24.90
N GLN A 353 -33.47 -26.77 26.20
CA GLN A 353 -32.30 -27.43 26.80
C GLN A 353 -32.38 -28.94 26.70
N VAL A 354 -33.50 -29.57 27.00
CA VAL A 354 -33.67 -31.00 26.94
C VAL A 354 -33.53 -31.53 25.49
N ILE A 355 -34.10 -30.81 24.53
CA ILE A 355 -34.05 -31.23 23.12
C ILE A 355 -32.63 -31.06 22.55
N THR A 356 -31.99 -29.94 22.84
CA THR A 356 -30.60 -29.66 22.36
C THR A 356 -29.60 -30.58 23.04
N ALA A 357 -29.78 -30.89 24.31
CA ALA A 357 -28.91 -31.79 25.07
C ALA A 357 -28.88 -33.21 24.51
N ARG A 358 -30.02 -33.72 23.99
CA ARG A 358 -30.10 -35.06 23.39
C ARG A 358 -29.26 -35.25 22.12
N LYS A 359 -28.96 -34.14 21.40
CA LYS A 359 -28.10 -34.18 20.19
C LYS A 359 -26.63 -33.74 20.49
N MET A 360 -26.35 -33.26 21.70
CA MET A 360 -24.98 -32.88 22.06
C MET A 360 -24.24 -34.07 22.65
N ASP A 361 -23.02 -34.31 22.21
CA ASP A 361 -22.12 -35.38 22.71
C ASP A 361 -21.56 -35.09 24.10
N THR A 362 -22.29 -34.37 24.97
CA THR A 362 -21.83 -34.06 26.31
C THR A 362 -22.15 -35.21 27.25
N PRO A 363 -21.13 -35.84 27.90
CA PRO A 363 -21.31 -37.03 28.71
C PRO A 363 -22.18 -36.86 29.96
N ALA A 364 -22.23 -35.64 30.49
CA ALA A 364 -22.99 -35.35 31.73
C ALA A 364 -23.68 -33.99 31.65
N LEU A 365 -24.95 -33.95 31.98
CA LEU A 365 -25.79 -32.78 32.09
C LEU A 365 -26.22 -32.60 33.55
N ILE A 366 -26.05 -31.40 34.05
CA ILE A 366 -26.49 -31.03 35.40
C ILE A 366 -27.55 -29.96 35.24
N PHE A 367 -28.76 -30.25 35.73
CA PHE A 367 -29.86 -29.30 35.78
C PHE A 367 -30.01 -28.81 37.19
N ASP A 368 -29.91 -27.51 37.42
CA ASP A 368 -30.05 -26.85 38.69
C ASP A 368 -31.30 -25.96 38.65
N GLU A 369 -32.15 -26.05 39.69
CA GLU A 369 -33.36 -25.25 39.84
C GLU A 369 -34.37 -25.35 38.66
N VAL A 370 -34.43 -26.48 37.97
CA VAL A 370 -35.38 -26.66 36.85
C VAL A 370 -36.83 -26.80 37.27
N ASP A 371 -37.06 -27.05 38.55
CA ASP A 371 -38.37 -27.19 39.18
C ASP A 371 -38.96 -25.84 39.66
N VAL A 372 -38.22 -24.76 39.57
CA VAL A 372 -38.69 -23.42 39.97
C VAL A 372 -39.86 -22.97 39.08
N GLY A 373 -41.03 -22.75 39.68
CA GLY A 373 -42.26 -22.37 38.94
C GLY A 373 -42.98 -23.51 38.25
N ILE A 374 -42.61 -24.77 38.52
CA ILE A 374 -43.26 -25.97 38.04
C ILE A 374 -43.96 -26.67 39.19
N SER A 375 -45.22 -27.05 39.05
CA SER A 375 -45.98 -27.69 40.11
C SER A 375 -46.86 -28.85 39.60
N GLY A 376 -47.15 -29.80 40.45
CA GLY A 376 -48.08 -30.90 40.23
C GLY A 376 -47.74 -31.77 39.00
N PRO A 377 -48.67 -31.96 38.07
CA PRO A 377 -48.49 -32.86 36.90
C PRO A 377 -47.28 -32.52 36.02
N THR A 378 -46.96 -31.24 35.90
CA THR A 378 -45.85 -30.78 35.09
C THR A 378 -44.49 -31.21 35.63
N ALA A 379 -44.32 -31.29 36.95
CA ALA A 379 -43.07 -31.78 37.57
C ALA A 379 -42.83 -33.28 37.25
N ALA A 380 -43.89 -34.08 37.17
CA ALA A 380 -43.83 -35.53 36.78
C ALA A 380 -43.43 -35.65 35.29
N ILE A 381 -43.83 -34.71 34.44
CA ILE A 381 -43.45 -34.68 33.00
C ILE A 381 -42.01 -34.31 32.88
N VAL A 382 -41.56 -33.30 33.58
CA VAL A 382 -40.15 -32.88 33.62
C VAL A 382 -39.23 -34.02 34.05
N GLY A 383 -39.60 -34.75 35.14
CA GLY A 383 -38.84 -35.91 35.58
C GLY A 383 -38.80 -37.08 34.60
N ARG A 384 -39.72 -37.15 33.60
CA ARG A 384 -39.70 -38.12 32.52
C ARG A 384 -38.89 -37.67 31.33
N LEU A 385 -38.77 -36.35 31.11
CA LEU A 385 -38.00 -35.76 30.02
C LEU A 385 -36.48 -35.73 30.32
N LEU A 386 -36.09 -35.60 31.61
CA LEU A 386 -34.75 -35.71 32.13
C LEU A 386 -34.30 -37.17 32.29
#